data_f1a968a5feb97ecfa4f9d2992277d241
#
_entry.id   f1a968a5feb97ecfa4f9d2992277d241
#
_cell.length_a   1.000
_cell.length_b   1.000
_cell.length_c   1.000
_cell.angle_alpha   90.00
_cell.angle_beta   90.00
_cell.angle_gamma   90.00
#
_symmetry.space_group_name_H-M   'P 1'
#
loop_
_entity.id
_entity.type
_entity.pdbx_description
1 polymer ?
#
loop_
_entity_poly.entity_id
_entity_poly.type
_entity_poly.pdbx_seq_one_letter_code
_entity_poly.pdbx_strand_id
1 'polypeptide(L)'
;MLFRSWYQWSPDSKWILTNYIGIGGWNNKDVALVNASGNGEIHNLTESGYSDGNAKWVLDGKAMIWESDRAGFRSHGSWGAEADIYIMFFDLDAYDRFRMSKEELALLEESEKKDKEKSEEKKKADNKKDKKKDSKKEDDKKEVKPLVFDLENSRDRVIRLTVNSSRLGDAVLTPKGDKLYYQAAFESGYDLWEHDLKENKTKIVMKKVGGGALLPDKKGENLFLCSQGGIKKVTVSSGETKPVEFEAFFEIGRAHV
;
A
#
# COMPACT_ATOMS: atom_id res chain seq x y z
N MET A 1 -18.44 9.69 22.38
CA MET A 1 -18.07 8.43 21.73
C MET A 1 -17.13 8.81 20.59
N LEU A 2 -15.83 8.50 20.70
CA LEU A 2 -14.86 8.79 19.64
C LEU A 2 -15.01 7.69 18.57
N PHE A 3 -15.60 8.02 17.44
CA PHE A 3 -15.58 7.13 16.28
C PHE A 3 -14.15 7.09 15.73
N ARG A 4 -13.47 5.97 15.93
CA ARG A 4 -12.20 5.72 15.23
C ARG A 4 -12.53 5.25 13.82
N SER A 5 -12.69 6.18 12.90
CA SER A 5 -12.72 5.88 11.48
C SER A 5 -11.28 5.61 11.03
N TRP A 6 -11.08 4.51 10.32
CA TRP A 6 -9.82 4.29 9.63
C TRP A 6 -9.76 5.22 8.40
N TYR A 7 -8.64 5.87 8.19
CA TYR A 7 -8.42 6.73 7.02
C TYR A 7 -6.95 6.79 6.64
N GLN A 8 -6.66 7.05 5.38
CA GLN A 8 -5.32 7.23 4.88
C GLN A 8 -5.26 8.35 3.84
N TRP A 9 -4.35 9.30 4.04
CA TRP A 9 -4.10 10.38 3.10
C TRP A 9 -3.42 9.87 1.85
N SER A 10 -3.80 10.41 0.68
CA SER A 10 -3.08 10.21 -0.57
C SER A 10 -1.68 10.83 -0.53
N PRO A 11 -0.73 10.34 -1.33
CA PRO A 11 0.62 10.90 -1.40
C PRO A 11 0.67 12.40 -1.74
N ASP A 12 -0.30 12.92 -2.50
CA ASP A 12 -0.42 14.33 -2.86
C ASP A 12 -1.23 15.16 -1.86
N SER A 13 -1.68 14.54 -0.76
CA SER A 13 -2.46 15.16 0.32
C SER A 13 -3.79 15.81 -0.12
N LYS A 14 -4.35 15.39 -1.25
CA LYS A 14 -5.61 15.93 -1.78
C LYS A 14 -6.79 15.00 -1.59
N TRP A 15 -6.55 13.73 -1.27
CA TRP A 15 -7.55 12.70 -1.16
C TRP A 15 -7.37 11.86 0.10
N ILE A 16 -8.44 11.26 0.53
CA ILE A 16 -8.47 10.37 1.70
C ILE A 16 -9.17 9.07 1.29
N LEU A 17 -8.52 7.92 1.56
CA LEU A 17 -9.19 6.63 1.59
C LEU A 17 -9.81 6.42 2.97
N THR A 18 -11.03 5.93 3.02
CA THR A 18 -11.72 5.62 4.28
C THR A 18 -12.71 4.48 4.11
N ASN A 19 -13.15 3.89 5.21
CA ASN A 19 -14.27 2.96 5.20
C ASN A 19 -15.57 3.74 5.07
N TYR A 20 -16.48 3.23 4.26
CA TYR A 20 -17.75 3.84 3.93
C TYR A 20 -18.89 2.81 4.04
N ILE A 21 -20.04 3.24 4.52
CA ILE A 21 -21.24 2.45 4.51
C ILE A 21 -22.23 3.18 3.61
N GLY A 22 -22.20 2.83 2.31
CA GLY A 22 -22.97 3.55 1.29
C GLY A 22 -24.39 3.06 1.16
N ILE A 23 -24.57 1.80 0.85
CA ILE A 23 -25.87 1.21 0.55
C ILE A 23 -26.10 -0.01 1.43
N GLY A 24 -27.03 0.08 2.33
CA GLY A 24 -27.80 -1.06 2.85
C GLY A 24 -27.10 -1.86 3.90
N GLY A 25 -26.76 -2.17 4.78
CA GLY A 25 -26.34 -3.07 5.84
C GLY A 25 -25.29 -2.44 6.76
N TRP A 26 -25.57 -2.51 8.00
CA TRP A 26 -24.70 -1.99 9.06
C TRP A 26 -23.29 -2.65 9.07
N ASN A 27 -23.08 -3.73 8.32
CA ASN A 27 -21.87 -4.53 8.35
C ASN A 27 -21.14 -4.61 7.00
N ASN A 28 -21.76 -4.18 5.92
CA ASN A 28 -21.12 -4.18 4.59
C ASN A 28 -20.44 -2.84 4.40
N LYS A 29 -19.13 -2.82 4.66
CA LYS A 29 -18.32 -1.64 4.47
C LYS A 29 -17.75 -1.67 3.06
N ASP A 30 -17.75 -0.51 2.43
CA ASP A 30 -17.02 -0.25 1.20
C ASP A 30 -15.80 0.62 1.49
N VAL A 31 -14.90 0.72 0.51
CA VAL A 31 -13.82 1.70 0.50
C VAL A 31 -14.28 2.92 -0.29
N ALA A 32 -14.16 4.09 0.31
CA ALA A 32 -14.43 5.37 -0.35
C ALA A 32 -13.19 6.21 -0.53
N LEU A 33 -13.19 6.98 -1.61
CA LEU A 33 -12.26 8.06 -1.90
C LEU A 33 -12.97 9.39 -1.64
N VAL A 34 -12.42 10.20 -0.74
CA VAL A 34 -12.98 11.49 -0.33
C VAL A 34 -12.04 12.61 -0.71
N ASN A 35 -12.58 13.67 -1.32
CA ASN A 35 -11.79 14.85 -1.61
C ASN A 35 -11.49 15.63 -0.32
N ALA A 36 -10.22 15.90 -0.08
CA ALA A 36 -9.75 16.53 1.16
C ALA A 36 -10.04 18.03 1.23
N SER A 37 -10.54 18.66 0.15
CA SER A 37 -10.92 20.08 0.15
C SER A 37 -12.20 20.37 0.95
N GLY A 38 -12.93 19.31 1.35
CA GLY A 38 -14.19 19.48 2.08
C GLY A 38 -15.39 19.87 1.20
N ASN A 39 -15.28 19.72 -0.12
CA ASN A 39 -16.36 20.02 -1.07
C ASN A 39 -17.49 18.98 -1.08
N GLY A 40 -17.36 17.90 -0.26
CA GLY A 40 -18.35 16.83 -0.17
C GLY A 40 -18.24 15.76 -1.26
N GLU A 41 -17.22 15.82 -2.12
CA GLU A 41 -17.00 14.83 -3.18
C GLU A 41 -16.54 13.50 -2.59
N ILE A 42 -17.37 12.46 -2.78
CA ILE A 42 -17.13 11.09 -2.27
C ILE A 42 -17.38 10.11 -3.41
N HIS A 43 -16.43 9.22 -3.64
CA HIS A 43 -16.55 8.13 -4.60
C HIS A 43 -16.50 6.80 -3.86
N ASN A 44 -17.55 5.97 -4.00
CA ASN A 44 -17.53 4.58 -3.53
C ASN A 44 -16.70 3.76 -4.53
N LEU A 45 -15.54 3.27 -4.11
CA LEU A 45 -14.60 2.57 -5.00
C LEU A 45 -14.96 1.10 -5.18
N THR A 46 -15.42 0.43 -4.12
CA THR A 46 -15.60 -1.02 -4.15
C THR A 46 -17.05 -1.44 -4.43
N GLU A 47 -18.04 -0.76 -3.89
CA GLU A 47 -19.48 -0.93 -4.13
C GLU A 47 -19.90 -2.40 -4.36
N SER A 48 -19.47 -3.27 -3.43
CA SER A 48 -19.44 -4.71 -3.72
C SER A 48 -20.52 -5.53 -3.00
N GLY A 49 -21.17 -4.99 -2.00
CA GLY A 49 -22.06 -5.75 -1.12
C GLY A 49 -21.35 -6.76 -0.19
N TYR A 50 -20.03 -6.76 -0.20
CA TYR A 50 -19.15 -7.50 0.70
C TYR A 50 -18.58 -6.59 1.77
N SER A 51 -17.82 -7.13 2.72
CA SER A 51 -17.11 -6.31 3.70
C SER A 51 -15.73 -5.96 3.16
N ASP A 52 -15.58 -4.74 2.68
CA ASP A 52 -14.33 -4.19 2.15
C ASP A 52 -13.74 -3.18 3.13
N GLY A 53 -12.43 -3.24 3.38
CA GLY A 53 -11.80 -2.32 4.34
C GLY A 53 -10.28 -2.33 4.32
N ASN A 54 -9.68 -1.61 5.25
CA ASN A 54 -8.24 -1.54 5.46
C ASN A 54 -7.45 -1.14 4.19
N ALA A 55 -8.04 -0.27 3.37
CA ALA A 55 -7.45 0.11 2.09
C ALA A 55 -6.18 0.94 2.28
N LYS A 56 -5.16 0.69 1.50
CA LYS A 56 -3.88 1.41 1.53
C LYS A 56 -3.48 1.86 0.15
N TRP A 57 -2.94 3.09 0.08
CA TRP A 57 -2.30 3.58 -1.13
C TRP A 57 -1.04 2.76 -1.42
N VAL A 58 -0.86 2.39 -2.66
CA VAL A 58 0.34 1.71 -3.16
C VAL A 58 0.77 2.30 -4.51
N LEU A 59 1.99 1.99 -4.96
CA LEU A 59 2.53 2.44 -6.24
C LEU A 59 2.43 3.97 -6.42
N ASP A 60 2.87 4.72 -5.41
CA ASP A 60 2.83 6.19 -5.39
C ASP A 60 1.44 6.80 -5.64
N GLY A 61 0.38 6.11 -5.17
CA GLY A 61 -1.00 6.55 -5.31
C GLY A 61 -1.70 6.13 -6.61
N LYS A 62 -1.04 5.38 -7.48
CA LYS A 62 -1.61 4.87 -8.73
C LYS A 62 -2.54 3.68 -8.54
N ALA A 63 -2.49 3.06 -7.35
CA ALA A 63 -3.33 1.95 -6.96
C ALA A 63 -3.63 1.97 -5.46
N MET A 64 -4.61 1.17 -5.05
CA MET A 64 -4.85 0.82 -3.65
C MET A 64 -4.90 -0.69 -3.49
N ILE A 65 -4.49 -1.19 -2.31
CA ILE A 65 -4.82 -2.54 -1.86
C ILE A 65 -5.88 -2.45 -0.77
N TRP A 66 -6.73 -3.46 -0.64
CA TRP A 66 -7.72 -3.56 0.43
C TRP A 66 -8.07 -5.00 0.76
N GLU A 67 -8.69 -5.21 1.91
CA GLU A 67 -9.24 -6.49 2.33
C GLU A 67 -10.69 -6.63 1.88
N SER A 68 -11.08 -7.84 1.41
CA SER A 68 -12.45 -8.17 1.07
C SER A 68 -12.78 -9.62 1.40
N ASP A 69 -13.96 -9.88 1.93
CA ASP A 69 -14.46 -11.22 2.22
C ASP A 69 -15.24 -11.86 1.05
N ARG A 70 -15.11 -11.28 -0.16
CA ARG A 70 -15.89 -11.68 -1.35
C ARG A 70 -15.60 -13.08 -1.87
N ALA A 71 -14.40 -13.61 -1.62
CA ALA A 71 -13.99 -14.94 -2.09
C ALA A 71 -13.81 -15.96 -0.96
N GLY A 72 -13.76 -15.50 0.28
CA GLY A 72 -13.55 -16.35 1.45
C GLY A 72 -14.84 -16.90 2.06
N PHE A 73 -14.69 -17.72 3.09
CA PHE A 73 -15.80 -18.15 3.91
C PHE A 73 -16.46 -16.96 4.61
N ARG A 74 -17.76 -16.88 4.55
CA ARG A 74 -18.54 -15.83 5.21
C ARG A 74 -19.51 -16.44 6.22
N SER A 75 -19.40 -16.01 7.45
CA SER A 75 -20.42 -16.25 8.47
C SER A 75 -21.52 -15.18 8.41
N HIS A 76 -22.54 -15.33 9.22
CA HIS A 76 -23.60 -14.33 9.37
C HIS A 76 -23.00 -12.96 9.75
N GLY A 77 -23.29 -11.92 8.96
CA GLY A 77 -22.81 -10.57 9.18
C GLY A 77 -21.29 -10.40 9.03
N SER A 78 -20.61 -11.27 8.29
CA SER A 78 -19.16 -11.28 8.09
C SER A 78 -18.33 -11.41 9.38
N TRP A 79 -18.93 -11.85 10.48
CA TRP A 79 -18.19 -12.13 11.71
C TRP A 79 -17.38 -13.41 11.57
N GLY A 80 -16.05 -13.29 11.73
CA GLY A 80 -15.12 -14.40 11.53
C GLY A 80 -15.01 -14.85 10.07
N ALA A 81 -15.36 -13.96 9.14
CA ALA A 81 -15.15 -14.21 7.72
C ALA A 81 -13.65 -14.34 7.40
N GLU A 82 -13.37 -15.15 6.40
CA GLU A 82 -12.06 -15.20 5.78
C GLU A 82 -12.04 -14.18 4.64
N ALA A 83 -10.93 -13.45 4.55
CA ALA A 83 -10.76 -12.38 3.58
C ALA A 83 -9.53 -12.60 2.71
N ASP A 84 -9.44 -11.79 1.68
CA ASP A 84 -8.35 -11.72 0.71
C ASP A 84 -7.88 -10.30 0.52
N ILE A 85 -6.65 -10.14 0.08
CA ILE A 85 -6.12 -8.85 -0.36
C ILE A 85 -6.35 -8.71 -1.86
N TYR A 86 -6.93 -7.59 -2.24
CA TYR A 86 -7.13 -7.16 -3.62
C TYR A 86 -6.33 -5.91 -3.91
N ILE A 87 -6.03 -5.66 -5.17
CA ILE A 87 -5.48 -4.40 -5.67
C ILE A 87 -6.40 -3.83 -6.76
N MET A 88 -6.63 -2.52 -6.71
CA MET A 88 -7.34 -1.74 -7.74
C MET A 88 -6.41 -0.67 -8.28
N PHE A 89 -6.35 -0.55 -9.61
CA PHE A 89 -5.51 0.44 -10.29
C PHE A 89 -6.32 1.61 -10.79
N PHE A 90 -5.91 2.81 -10.42
CA PHE A 90 -6.45 4.08 -10.90
C PHE A 90 -5.81 4.55 -12.19
N ASP A 91 -4.66 3.98 -12.53
CA ASP A 91 -3.82 4.33 -13.67
C ASP A 91 -3.64 3.09 -14.55
N LEU A 92 -3.91 3.23 -15.87
CA LEU A 92 -3.85 2.12 -16.81
C LEU A 92 -2.40 1.63 -17.03
N ASP A 93 -1.46 2.56 -17.14
CA ASP A 93 -0.04 2.20 -17.36
C ASP A 93 0.50 1.41 -16.16
N ALA A 94 0.10 1.77 -14.94
CA ALA A 94 0.46 1.02 -13.74
C ALA A 94 -0.15 -0.39 -13.74
N TYR A 95 -1.39 -0.53 -14.20
CA TYR A 95 -2.06 -1.83 -14.34
C TYR A 95 -1.36 -2.73 -15.37
N ASP A 96 -1.07 -2.20 -16.55
CA ASP A 96 -0.40 -2.95 -17.60
C ASP A 96 0.99 -3.39 -17.17
N ARG A 97 1.76 -2.47 -16.56
CA ARG A 97 3.09 -2.75 -16.01
C ARG A 97 3.06 -3.81 -14.89
N PHE A 98 2.03 -3.78 -14.05
CA PHE A 98 1.85 -4.78 -12.99
C PHE A 98 1.61 -6.17 -13.56
N ARG A 99 0.92 -6.30 -14.69
CA ARG A 99 0.61 -7.56 -15.36
C ARG A 99 1.76 -8.13 -16.19
N MET A 100 2.76 -7.33 -16.51
CA MET A 100 3.92 -7.80 -17.27
C MET A 100 4.64 -8.93 -16.53
N SER A 101 5.14 -9.89 -17.30
CA SER A 101 6.08 -10.90 -16.80
C SER A 101 7.38 -10.25 -16.34
N LYS A 102 8.20 -11.02 -15.62
CA LYS A 102 9.52 -10.56 -15.16
C LYS A 102 10.43 -10.16 -16.32
N GLU A 103 10.37 -10.92 -17.41
CA GLU A 103 11.14 -10.71 -18.64
C GLU A 103 10.68 -9.44 -19.38
N GLU A 104 9.38 -9.26 -19.55
CA GLU A 104 8.82 -8.05 -20.18
C GLU A 104 9.15 -6.80 -19.38
N LEU A 105 9.04 -6.87 -18.06
CA LEU A 105 9.39 -5.76 -17.18
C LEU A 105 10.88 -5.40 -17.28
N ALA A 106 11.76 -6.40 -17.32
CA ALA A 106 13.20 -6.18 -17.47
C ALA A 106 13.53 -5.50 -18.80
N LEU A 107 12.90 -5.93 -19.90
CA LEU A 107 13.06 -5.31 -21.22
C LEU A 107 12.56 -3.85 -21.23
N LEU A 108 11.42 -3.59 -20.61
CA LEU A 108 10.87 -2.24 -20.49
C LEU A 108 11.82 -1.33 -19.70
N GLU A 109 12.32 -1.78 -18.54
CA GLU A 109 13.27 -1.02 -17.73
C GLU A 109 14.59 -0.74 -18.46
N GLU A 110 15.06 -1.68 -19.26
CA GLU A 110 16.27 -1.49 -20.08
C GLU A 110 16.04 -0.42 -21.16
N SER A 111 14.88 -0.44 -21.82
CA SER A 111 14.53 0.57 -22.82
C SER A 111 14.40 1.97 -22.20
N GLU A 112 13.73 2.09 -21.05
CA GLU A 112 13.59 3.34 -20.32
C GLU A 112 14.94 3.93 -19.85
N LYS A 113 15.90 3.07 -19.46
CA LYS A 113 17.26 3.50 -19.11
C LYS A 113 17.99 4.09 -20.31
N LYS A 114 17.92 3.41 -21.46
CA LYS A 114 18.54 3.87 -22.71
C LYS A 114 17.97 5.23 -23.17
N ASP A 115 16.67 5.44 -23.01
CA ASP A 115 16.02 6.69 -23.37
C ASP A 115 16.36 7.84 -22.39
N LYS A 116 16.50 7.55 -21.11
CA LYS A 116 16.99 8.53 -20.11
C LYS A 116 18.44 8.94 -20.39
N GLU A 117 19.32 8.00 -20.66
CA GLU A 117 20.71 8.27 -21.01
C GLU A 117 20.83 9.16 -22.26
N LYS A 118 20.07 8.85 -23.32
CA LYS A 118 20.01 9.68 -24.53
C LYS A 118 19.47 11.09 -24.27
N SER A 119 18.51 11.22 -23.37
CA SER A 119 17.92 12.51 -23.01
C SER A 119 18.87 13.37 -22.16
N GLU A 120 19.66 12.73 -21.28
CA GLU A 120 20.69 13.40 -20.49
C GLU A 120 21.89 13.83 -21.35
N GLU A 121 22.31 13.01 -22.32
CA GLU A 121 23.36 13.38 -23.28
C GLU A 121 22.95 14.60 -24.13
N LYS A 122 21.69 14.65 -24.58
CA LYS A 122 21.16 15.81 -25.30
C LYS A 122 21.14 17.08 -24.44
N LYS A 123 20.72 16.98 -23.18
CA LYS A 123 20.74 18.11 -22.24
C LYS A 123 22.15 18.59 -21.89
N LYS A 124 23.13 17.67 -21.84
CA LYS A 124 24.56 18.04 -21.64
C LYS A 124 25.18 18.68 -22.86
N ALA A 125 24.73 18.35 -24.08
CA ALA A 125 25.17 18.99 -25.33
C ALA A 125 24.65 20.42 -25.46
N ASP A 126 23.37 20.67 -25.06
CA ASP A 126 22.77 22.01 -25.10
C ASP A 126 23.31 22.95 -24.00
N ASN A 127 23.63 22.42 -22.81
CA ASN A 127 24.12 23.21 -21.67
C ASN A 127 25.63 23.65 -21.82
N LYS A 128 26.32 23.28 -22.88
CA LYS A 128 27.67 23.79 -23.16
C LYS A 128 27.69 25.20 -23.74
N LYS A 129 26.53 25.79 -24.08
CA LYS A 129 26.45 27.12 -24.71
C LYS A 129 26.16 28.28 -23.75
N ASP A 130 25.68 28.03 -22.52
CA ASP A 130 25.38 29.10 -21.56
C ASP A 130 26.00 28.85 -20.18
N LYS A 131 27.26 29.28 -20.02
CA LYS A 131 27.87 29.47 -18.72
C LYS A 131 27.70 30.91 -18.30
N LYS A 132 26.80 31.21 -17.37
CA LYS A 132 26.91 32.19 -16.27
C LYS A 132 25.58 32.33 -15.52
N LYS A 133 25.51 31.86 -14.31
CA LYS A 133 25.18 32.60 -13.06
C LYS A 133 24.64 31.70 -11.94
N ASP A 134 25.31 31.89 -10.82
CA ASP A 134 24.87 31.81 -9.45
C ASP A 134 24.23 30.55 -8.87
N SER A 135 25.05 29.96 -7.99
CA SER A 135 24.72 28.98 -6.97
C SER A 135 23.75 29.54 -5.91
N LYS A 136 22.49 29.08 -5.91
CA LYS A 136 21.68 28.97 -4.71
C LYS A 136 21.25 27.53 -4.59
N LYS A 137 21.71 26.86 -3.54
CA LYS A 137 21.15 25.59 -3.07
C LYS A 137 19.75 25.92 -2.52
N GLU A 138 18.73 25.70 -3.33
CA GLU A 138 17.38 25.52 -2.87
C GLU A 138 17.20 24.03 -2.56
N ASP A 139 16.72 23.75 -1.35
CA ASP A 139 16.21 22.41 -0.98
C ASP A 139 15.15 22.02 -2.02
N ASP A 140 15.47 21.05 -2.88
CA ASP A 140 14.53 20.44 -3.82
C ASP A 140 13.42 19.75 -3.05
N LYS A 141 12.41 20.48 -2.63
CA LYS A 141 11.10 19.93 -2.34
C LYS A 141 10.58 19.41 -3.67
N LYS A 142 10.71 18.11 -3.91
CA LYS A 142 10.06 17.44 -5.04
C LYS A 142 8.58 17.80 -4.99
N GLU A 143 8.15 18.62 -5.92
CA GLU A 143 6.75 19.00 -6.08
C GLU A 143 5.98 17.72 -6.41
N VAL A 144 5.13 17.28 -5.47
CA VAL A 144 4.34 16.07 -5.64
C VAL A 144 3.27 16.37 -6.69
N LYS A 145 3.34 15.69 -7.82
CA LYS A 145 2.36 15.85 -8.89
C LYS A 145 0.98 15.42 -8.40
N PRO A 146 -0.09 16.16 -8.75
CA PRO A 146 -1.44 15.75 -8.42
C PRO A 146 -1.74 14.36 -8.99
N LEU A 147 -2.41 13.53 -8.18
CA LEU A 147 -2.89 12.23 -8.63
C LEU A 147 -4.04 12.43 -9.62
N VAL A 148 -4.05 11.62 -10.66
CA VAL A 148 -5.13 11.55 -11.65
C VAL A 148 -5.74 10.17 -11.56
N PHE A 149 -7.05 10.09 -11.38
CA PHE A 149 -7.78 8.83 -11.25
C PHE A 149 -8.68 8.60 -12.45
N ASP A 150 -8.53 7.46 -13.08
CA ASP A 150 -9.51 6.90 -14.00
C ASP A 150 -10.47 6.02 -13.19
N LEU A 151 -11.42 6.65 -12.49
CA LEU A 151 -12.36 5.97 -11.61
C LEU A 151 -13.40 5.15 -12.37
N GLU A 152 -13.77 5.59 -13.57
CA GLU A 152 -14.80 4.94 -14.39
C GLU A 152 -14.38 3.49 -14.74
N ASN A 153 -13.11 3.29 -15.10
CA ASN A 153 -12.59 1.98 -15.51
C ASN A 153 -11.82 1.26 -14.39
N SER A 154 -11.66 1.85 -13.20
CA SER A 154 -10.84 1.27 -12.12
C SER A 154 -11.38 -0.06 -11.62
N ARG A 155 -12.71 -0.27 -11.68
CA ARG A 155 -13.36 -1.51 -11.24
C ARG A 155 -13.02 -2.71 -12.12
N ASP A 156 -12.68 -2.49 -13.40
CA ASP A 156 -12.23 -3.53 -14.33
C ASP A 156 -10.76 -3.88 -14.12
N ARG A 157 -10.03 -3.08 -13.34
CA ARG A 157 -8.61 -3.25 -13.05
C ARG A 157 -8.37 -3.69 -11.62
N VAL A 158 -9.11 -4.73 -11.22
CA VAL A 158 -9.03 -5.36 -9.89
C VAL A 158 -8.39 -6.73 -10.00
N ILE A 159 -7.39 -7.01 -9.15
CA ILE A 159 -6.70 -8.29 -9.09
C ILE A 159 -6.68 -8.77 -7.63
N ARG A 160 -6.98 -10.06 -7.40
CA ARG A 160 -6.77 -10.73 -6.12
C ARG A 160 -5.29 -11.04 -5.95
N LEU A 161 -4.69 -10.66 -4.82
CA LEU A 161 -3.27 -10.84 -4.55
C LEU A 161 -2.96 -12.06 -3.66
N THR A 162 -3.89 -12.47 -2.80
CA THR A 162 -3.72 -13.65 -1.96
C THR A 162 -4.16 -14.92 -2.67
N VAL A 163 -3.43 -16.01 -2.45
CA VAL A 163 -3.76 -17.32 -3.04
C VAL A 163 -4.92 -17.99 -2.32
N ASN A 164 -4.90 -17.94 -0.99
CA ASN A 164 -5.90 -18.56 -0.13
C ASN A 164 -6.54 -17.53 0.79
N SER A 165 -7.84 -17.60 0.95
CA SER A 165 -8.58 -16.82 1.92
C SER A 165 -8.22 -17.23 3.34
N SER A 166 -8.17 -16.27 4.27
CA SER A 166 -7.85 -16.52 5.66
C SER A 166 -8.36 -15.39 6.55
N ARG A 167 -8.23 -15.55 7.85
CA ARG A 167 -8.31 -14.40 8.75
C ARG A 167 -7.04 -13.57 8.55
N LEU A 168 -7.21 -12.38 8.00
CA LEU A 168 -6.11 -11.46 7.74
C LEU A 168 -5.82 -10.55 8.93
N GLY A 169 -4.55 -10.22 9.11
CA GLY A 169 -4.11 -9.09 9.92
C GLY A 169 -3.84 -7.90 9.00
N ASP A 170 -2.61 -7.44 8.94
CA ASP A 170 -2.22 -6.34 8.07
C ASP A 170 -1.48 -6.83 6.82
N ALA A 171 -1.49 -6.02 5.75
CA ALA A 171 -0.82 -6.32 4.50
C ALA A 171 -0.08 -5.10 3.94
N VAL A 172 1.03 -5.35 3.24
CA VAL A 172 1.87 -4.35 2.59
C VAL A 172 2.36 -4.88 1.25
N LEU A 173 2.18 -4.08 0.21
CA LEU A 173 2.79 -4.29 -1.09
C LEU A 173 4.12 -3.54 -1.16
N THR A 174 5.16 -4.16 -1.71
CA THR A 174 6.44 -3.49 -1.95
C THR A 174 6.28 -2.31 -2.91
N PRO A 175 7.13 -1.27 -2.84
CA PRO A 175 7.06 -0.12 -3.74
C PRO A 175 7.15 -0.48 -5.23
N LYS A 176 7.79 -1.60 -5.55
CA LYS A 176 7.88 -2.12 -6.93
C LYS A 176 6.64 -2.89 -7.37
N GLY A 177 5.74 -3.26 -6.44
CA GLY A 177 4.58 -4.08 -6.73
C GLY A 177 4.90 -5.55 -7.04
N ASP A 178 6.08 -6.03 -6.68
CA ASP A 178 6.55 -7.39 -6.96
C ASP A 178 6.25 -8.39 -5.85
N LYS A 179 6.15 -7.92 -4.60
CA LYS A 179 5.90 -8.78 -3.43
C LYS A 179 4.82 -8.22 -2.52
N LEU A 180 3.95 -9.11 -2.07
CA LEU A 180 2.97 -8.85 -1.02
C LEU A 180 3.45 -9.49 0.28
N TYR A 181 3.53 -8.71 1.36
CA TYR A 181 3.68 -9.21 2.72
C TYR A 181 2.35 -9.08 3.44
N TYR A 182 1.90 -10.16 4.07
CA TYR A 182 0.62 -10.16 4.77
C TYR A 182 0.63 -11.10 5.96
N GLN A 183 -0.15 -10.75 6.95
CA GLN A 183 -0.39 -11.59 8.13
C GLN A 183 -1.64 -12.41 7.90
N ALA A 184 -1.51 -13.74 8.00
CA ALA A 184 -2.63 -14.64 7.82
C ALA A 184 -2.65 -15.70 8.93
N ALA A 185 -3.84 -16.03 9.41
CA ALA A 185 -4.08 -17.06 10.39
C ALA A 185 -4.87 -18.21 9.75
N PHE A 186 -4.15 -19.23 9.27
CA PHE A 186 -4.77 -20.45 8.74
C PHE A 186 -5.09 -21.46 9.85
N GLU A 187 -4.26 -21.54 10.88
CA GLU A 187 -4.46 -22.44 12.03
C GLU A 187 -4.61 -21.62 13.32
N SER A 188 -3.56 -21.59 14.13
CA SER A 188 -3.55 -20.88 15.41
C SER A 188 -2.58 -19.72 15.41
N GLY A 189 -3.10 -18.48 15.48
CA GLY A 189 -2.29 -17.27 15.45
C GLY A 189 -1.95 -16.80 14.03
N TYR A 190 -1.35 -15.63 13.96
CA TYR A 190 -0.94 -15.03 12.69
C TYR A 190 0.49 -15.38 12.37
N ASP A 191 0.75 -15.81 11.14
CA ASP A 191 2.05 -15.91 10.53
C ASP A 191 2.26 -14.77 9.52
N LEU A 192 3.51 -14.31 9.37
CA LEU A 192 3.89 -13.37 8.32
C LEU A 192 4.28 -14.14 7.07
N TRP A 193 3.56 -13.87 5.99
CA TRP A 193 3.74 -14.47 4.69
C TRP A 193 4.33 -13.48 3.69
N GLU A 194 5.13 -13.98 2.77
CA GLU A 194 5.57 -13.30 1.56
C GLU A 194 4.97 -14.02 0.36
N HIS A 195 4.32 -13.30 -0.53
CA HIS A 195 3.91 -13.78 -1.83
C HIS A 195 4.64 -12.99 -2.93
N ASP A 196 5.49 -13.67 -3.68
CA ASP A 196 6.11 -13.13 -4.89
C ASP A 196 5.10 -13.17 -6.03
N LEU A 197 4.63 -11.99 -6.44
CA LEU A 197 3.57 -11.83 -7.43
C LEU A 197 4.03 -12.11 -8.86
N LYS A 198 5.35 -12.04 -9.11
CA LYS A 198 5.92 -12.31 -10.43
C LYS A 198 6.25 -13.79 -10.63
N GLU A 199 6.69 -14.46 -9.58
CA GLU A 199 6.99 -15.88 -9.61
C GLU A 199 5.84 -16.76 -9.13
N ASN A 200 4.76 -16.15 -8.60
CA ASN A 200 3.60 -16.82 -7.99
C ASN A 200 4.02 -17.83 -6.91
N LYS A 201 4.96 -17.42 -6.05
CA LYS A 201 5.49 -18.23 -4.97
C LYS A 201 5.17 -17.63 -3.62
N THR A 202 4.66 -18.46 -2.72
CA THR A 202 4.33 -18.06 -1.35
C THR A 202 5.20 -18.78 -0.34
N LYS A 203 5.71 -18.06 0.66
CA LYS A 203 6.49 -18.62 1.77
C LYS A 203 6.17 -17.95 3.09
N ILE A 204 6.37 -18.68 4.18
CA ILE A 204 6.32 -18.12 5.54
C ILE A 204 7.64 -17.42 5.82
N VAL A 205 7.59 -16.15 6.20
CA VAL A 205 8.74 -15.35 6.64
C VAL A 205 8.94 -15.53 8.15
N MET A 206 7.84 -15.46 8.92
CA MET A 206 7.89 -15.61 10.37
C MET A 206 6.60 -16.25 10.89
N LYS A 207 6.73 -17.18 11.81
CA LYS A 207 5.60 -17.80 12.50
C LYS A 207 5.22 -17.04 13.76
N LYS A 208 3.93 -17.12 14.11
CA LYS A 208 3.36 -16.63 15.38
C LYS A 208 3.72 -15.16 15.66
N VAL A 209 3.44 -14.30 14.70
CA VAL A 209 3.75 -12.86 14.81
C VAL A 209 2.79 -12.08 15.70
N GLY A 210 1.67 -12.68 16.11
CA GLY A 210 0.73 -12.08 17.06
C GLY A 210 -0.22 -11.03 16.48
N GLY A 211 -0.20 -10.80 15.18
CA GLY A 211 -0.92 -9.70 14.54
C GLY A 211 -0.26 -8.34 14.85
N GLY A 212 -0.71 -7.29 14.18
CA GLY A 212 -0.20 -5.93 14.38
C GLY A 212 -0.02 -5.19 13.05
N ALA A 213 0.47 -3.96 13.09
CA ALA A 213 0.69 -3.16 11.88
C ALA A 213 1.99 -3.54 11.17
N LEU A 214 1.93 -3.63 9.84
CA LEU A 214 3.08 -3.76 8.96
C LEU A 214 3.39 -2.40 8.33
N LEU A 215 4.59 -1.90 8.54
CA LEU A 215 5.04 -0.61 8.04
C LEU A 215 6.31 -0.80 7.20
N PRO A 216 6.30 -0.46 5.90
CA PRO A 216 7.51 -0.48 5.09
C PRO A 216 8.38 0.74 5.41
N ASP A 217 9.69 0.60 5.25
CA ASP A 217 10.55 1.77 5.18
C ASP A 217 10.38 2.50 3.83
N LYS A 218 10.92 3.72 3.74
CA LYS A 218 10.80 4.55 2.53
C LYS A 218 11.38 3.91 1.25
N LYS A 219 12.32 2.99 1.41
CA LYS A 219 12.98 2.31 0.29
C LYS A 219 12.35 0.94 -0.03
N GLY A 220 11.49 0.42 0.87
CA GLY A 220 10.95 -0.92 0.76
C GLY A 220 11.97 -2.05 1.01
N GLU A 221 13.12 -1.70 1.61
CA GLU A 221 14.15 -2.69 1.96
C GLU A 221 13.84 -3.43 3.24
N ASN A 222 13.08 -2.81 4.14
CA ASN A 222 12.71 -3.35 5.44
C ASN A 222 11.23 -3.16 5.72
N LEU A 223 10.67 -4.11 6.48
CA LEU A 223 9.34 -4.03 7.08
C LEU A 223 9.48 -3.95 8.59
N PHE A 224 8.65 -3.14 9.21
CA PHE A 224 8.51 -3.08 10.66
C PHE A 224 7.19 -3.70 11.05
N LEU A 225 7.25 -4.76 11.84
CA LEU A 225 6.08 -5.39 12.45
C LEU A 225 5.90 -4.79 13.84
N CYS A 226 4.85 -3.98 14.00
CA CYS A 226 4.48 -3.38 15.28
C CYS A 226 3.36 -4.19 15.92
N SER A 227 3.67 -4.95 16.95
CA SER A 227 2.72 -5.80 17.68
C SER A 227 2.78 -5.52 19.19
N GLN A 228 1.89 -6.14 19.97
CA GLN A 228 1.91 -5.99 21.43
C GLN A 228 3.22 -6.48 22.08
N GLY A 229 3.97 -7.34 21.41
CA GLY A 229 5.28 -7.83 21.86
C GLY A 229 6.47 -6.94 21.49
N GLY A 230 6.24 -5.73 20.97
CA GLY A 230 7.28 -4.79 20.55
C GLY A 230 7.37 -4.61 19.03
N ILE A 231 8.47 -4.02 18.59
CA ILE A 231 8.73 -3.76 17.17
C ILE A 231 9.78 -4.74 16.69
N LYS A 232 9.51 -5.40 15.57
CA LYS A 232 10.47 -6.27 14.87
C LYS A 232 10.73 -5.73 13.48
N LYS A 233 12.00 -5.69 13.10
CA LYS A 233 12.44 -5.34 11.76
C LYS A 233 12.64 -6.62 10.96
N VAL A 234 12.07 -6.69 9.75
CA VAL A 234 12.24 -7.77 8.78
C VAL A 234 12.94 -7.21 7.55
N THR A 235 14.07 -7.79 7.17
CA THR A 235 14.77 -7.41 5.93
C THR A 235 14.11 -8.13 4.75
N VAL A 236 13.57 -7.36 3.79
CA VAL A 236 12.77 -7.88 2.66
C VAL A 236 13.54 -8.86 1.78
N SER A 237 14.83 -8.61 1.54
CA SER A 237 15.66 -9.44 0.67
C SER A 237 16.00 -10.81 1.26
N SER A 238 16.28 -10.88 2.58
CA SER A 238 16.74 -12.10 3.25
C SER A 238 15.67 -12.77 4.11
N GLY A 239 14.62 -12.04 4.52
CA GLY A 239 13.67 -12.48 5.53
C GLY A 239 14.26 -12.46 6.96
N GLU A 240 15.46 -11.91 7.13
CA GLU A 240 16.09 -11.83 8.46
C GLU A 240 15.28 -10.91 9.38
N THR A 241 15.08 -11.36 10.61
CA THR A 241 14.26 -10.67 11.60
C THR A 241 15.09 -10.28 12.80
N LYS A 242 14.99 -9.01 13.20
CA LYS A 242 15.64 -8.48 14.41
C LYS A 242 14.65 -7.68 15.26
N PRO A 243 14.69 -7.78 16.59
CA PRO A 243 13.97 -6.86 17.44
C PRO A 243 14.53 -5.43 17.26
N VAL A 244 13.66 -4.44 17.38
CA VAL A 244 14.06 -3.04 17.47
C VAL A 244 14.01 -2.66 18.94
N GLU A 245 15.19 -2.45 19.53
CA GLU A 245 15.32 -1.97 20.90
C GLU A 245 15.19 -0.45 20.89
N PHE A 246 14.37 0.09 21.78
CA PHE A 246 14.23 1.52 21.98
C PHE A 246 13.92 1.81 23.45
N GLU A 247 14.39 2.94 23.93
CA GLU A 247 14.02 3.49 25.23
C GLU A 247 13.10 4.68 24.99
N ALA A 248 11.99 4.73 25.73
CA ALA A 248 11.06 5.84 25.68
C ALA A 248 10.90 6.43 27.08
N PHE A 249 11.15 7.72 27.20
CA PHE A 249 10.94 8.48 28.44
C PHE A 249 9.64 9.27 28.30
N PHE A 250 8.73 9.08 29.26
CA PHE A 250 7.49 9.83 29.34
C PHE A 250 7.54 10.77 30.54
N GLU A 251 7.45 12.07 30.32
CA GLU A 251 7.14 13.02 31.38
C GLU A 251 5.61 13.04 31.58
N ILE A 252 5.18 12.53 32.72
CA ILE A 252 3.79 12.68 33.14
C ILE A 252 3.65 14.06 33.74
N GLY A 253 3.12 15.02 32.98
CA GLY A 253 2.75 16.33 33.50
C GLY A 253 1.77 16.19 34.68
N ARG A 254 2.10 16.73 35.82
CA ARG A 254 1.18 16.82 36.96
C ARG A 254 -0.01 17.66 36.52
N ALA A 255 -1.19 17.08 36.46
CA ALA A 255 -2.41 17.85 36.40
C ALA A 255 -2.46 18.72 37.67
N HIS A 256 -2.52 20.02 37.49
CA HIS A 256 -2.88 20.91 38.61
C HIS A 256 -4.35 20.66 38.94
N VAL A 257 -4.58 20.15 40.14
CA VAL A 257 -5.90 20.06 40.77
C VAL A 257 -6.29 21.45 41.23
#